data_2a26f22aac79a6a4a657efb94ea80284
#
_entry.id   2a26f22aac79a6a4a657efb94ea80284
#
_cell.length_a   1.000
_cell.length_b   1.000
_cell.length_c   1.000
_cell.angle_alpha   90.00
_cell.angle_beta   90.00
_cell.angle_gamma   90.00
#
_symmetry.space_group_name_H-M   'P 1'
#
loop_
_entity.id
_entity.type
_entity.pdbx_description
1 polymer ?
#
loop_
_entity_poly.entity_id
_entity_poly.type
_entity_poly.pdbx_seq_one_letter_code
_entity_poly.pdbx_strand_id
1 'polypeptide(L)'
;MNILHLRKKFIMVRANFEKLCATLLIEDYSVQPIDFVSPPKWHLAHTTWFWEAFVLTKYVADYKVFNDDFSYLFNSYYNNVGERVLRPLRGVMTRPPVEDVYTYRDYVTKAMETFLERDLEKEILDIIAVGINHEEQHQELFVYDIKYILGHQPTFPIVSSIVGTVEDKVEPNFIRIVEGIYTIGHQEQSFCFDNELGVHKVYLNTFEIANQ
;
A
#
# COMPACT_ATOMS: atom_id res chain seq x y z
N MET A 1 -7.51 -18.49 -7.30
CA MET A 1 -6.70 -17.37 -7.84
C MET A 1 -5.54 -17.94 -8.64
N ASN A 2 -5.12 -17.33 -9.77
CA ASN A 2 -4.08 -17.88 -10.64
C ASN A 2 -2.71 -17.31 -10.25
N ILE A 3 -1.72 -18.16 -9.94
CA ILE A 3 -0.36 -17.76 -9.53
C ILE A 3 0.34 -16.88 -10.58
N LEU A 4 0.18 -17.15 -11.87
CA LEU A 4 0.78 -16.33 -12.93
C LEU A 4 0.24 -14.90 -12.94
N HIS A 5 -1.04 -14.73 -12.60
CA HIS A 5 -1.64 -13.41 -12.47
C HIS A 5 -1.10 -12.67 -11.25
N LEU A 6 -1.00 -13.33 -10.10
CA LEU A 6 -0.44 -12.76 -8.88
C LEU A 6 1.04 -12.36 -9.06
N ARG A 7 1.84 -13.21 -9.71
CA ARG A 7 3.24 -12.89 -10.01
C ARG A 7 3.38 -11.62 -10.86
N LYS A 8 2.58 -11.49 -11.92
CA LYS A 8 2.57 -10.28 -12.76
C LYS A 8 2.16 -9.04 -11.95
N LYS A 9 1.10 -9.16 -11.15
CA LYS A 9 0.64 -8.07 -10.28
C LYS A 9 1.70 -7.68 -9.25
N PHE A 10 2.36 -8.64 -8.61
CA PHE A 10 3.44 -8.39 -7.67
C PHE A 10 4.55 -7.54 -8.29
N ILE A 11 5.09 -7.98 -9.45
CA ILE A 11 6.15 -7.23 -10.15
C ILE A 11 5.67 -5.82 -10.49
N MET A 12 4.45 -5.68 -10.98
CA MET A 12 3.88 -4.40 -11.38
C MET A 12 3.70 -3.46 -10.19
N VAL A 13 3.18 -3.93 -9.06
CA VAL A 13 2.92 -3.10 -7.88
C VAL A 13 4.25 -2.63 -7.26
N ARG A 14 5.28 -3.49 -7.25
CA ARG A 14 6.62 -3.12 -6.78
C ARG A 14 7.22 -2.01 -7.66
N ALA A 15 7.21 -2.18 -8.98
CA ALA A 15 7.74 -1.21 -9.92
C ALA A 15 6.95 0.12 -9.92
N ASN A 16 5.63 0.07 -9.78
CA ASN A 16 4.80 1.27 -9.72
C ASN A 16 5.13 2.15 -8.52
N PHE A 17 5.40 1.55 -7.35
CA PHE A 17 5.75 2.34 -6.17
C PHE A 17 7.06 3.10 -6.38
N GLU A 18 8.08 2.45 -6.93
CA GLU A 18 9.37 3.11 -7.24
C GLU A 18 9.20 4.22 -8.28
N LYS A 19 8.33 3.99 -9.28
CA LYS A 19 7.99 5.03 -10.27
C LYS A 19 7.32 6.25 -9.63
N LEU A 20 6.44 6.05 -8.65
CA LEU A 20 5.84 7.17 -7.90
C LEU A 20 6.88 7.98 -7.13
N CYS A 21 7.95 7.34 -6.67
CA CYS A 21 9.04 7.98 -5.93
C CYS A 21 10.10 8.63 -6.83
N ALA A 22 10.11 8.35 -8.14
CA ALA A 22 11.22 8.70 -9.04
C ALA A 22 11.51 10.20 -9.17
N THR A 23 10.55 11.06 -8.81
CA THR A 23 10.70 12.53 -8.90
C THR A 23 11.06 13.17 -7.57
N LEU A 24 11.14 12.40 -6.48
CA LEU A 24 11.48 12.90 -5.16
C LEU A 24 12.99 13.16 -5.03
N LEU A 25 13.32 14.22 -4.32
CA LEU A 25 14.68 14.43 -3.83
C LEU A 25 14.92 13.60 -2.58
N ILE A 26 16.19 13.32 -2.27
CA ILE A 26 16.54 12.47 -1.10
C ILE A 26 16.00 13.05 0.21
N GLU A 27 15.91 14.37 0.31
CA GLU A 27 15.42 15.11 1.46
C GLU A 27 13.92 14.92 1.69
N ASP A 28 13.14 14.68 0.63
CA ASP A 28 11.69 14.49 0.71
C ASP A 28 11.32 13.20 1.44
N TYR A 29 12.20 12.21 1.41
CA TYR A 29 11.91 10.86 1.91
C TYR A 29 11.72 10.76 3.43
N SER A 30 12.17 11.73 4.21
CA SER A 30 12.12 11.68 5.67
C SER A 30 11.19 12.70 6.31
N VAL A 31 10.54 13.54 5.51
CA VAL A 31 9.71 14.65 6.02
C VAL A 31 8.36 14.15 6.52
N GLN A 32 7.98 14.57 7.73
CA GLN A 32 6.67 14.34 8.33
C GLN A 32 6.21 15.65 9.00
N PRO A 33 5.48 16.54 8.30
CA PRO A 33 5.08 17.82 8.84
C PRO A 33 3.94 17.75 9.85
N ILE A 34 3.24 16.62 9.92
CA ILE A 34 2.12 16.38 10.83
C ILE A 34 1.94 14.90 11.13
N ASP A 35 1.35 14.54 12.24
CA ASP A 35 1.26 13.18 12.78
C ASP A 35 0.51 12.18 11.90
N PHE A 36 -0.43 12.63 11.09
CA PHE A 36 -1.25 11.73 10.25
C PHE A 36 -0.61 11.38 8.91
N VAL A 37 0.42 12.07 8.44
CA VAL A 37 1.19 11.66 7.25
C VAL A 37 2.33 10.72 7.65
N SER A 38 2.81 9.95 6.70
CA SER A 38 4.01 9.13 6.87
C SER A 38 5.05 9.50 5.80
N PRO A 39 6.34 9.51 6.15
CA PRO A 39 7.40 9.79 5.18
C PRO A 39 7.41 8.78 4.03
N PRO A 40 7.77 9.18 2.79
CA PRO A 40 7.96 8.27 1.66
C PRO A 40 8.83 7.05 1.97
N LYS A 41 9.92 7.25 2.67
CA LYS A 41 10.83 6.18 3.13
C LYS A 41 10.11 5.12 3.95
N TRP A 42 9.22 5.56 4.85
CA TRP A 42 8.47 4.64 5.68
C TRP A 42 7.50 3.78 4.86
N HIS A 43 6.79 4.35 3.89
CA HIS A 43 5.87 3.61 3.03
C HIS A 43 6.59 2.51 2.24
N LEU A 44 7.72 2.85 1.59
CA LEU A 44 8.52 1.88 0.82
C LEU A 44 9.02 0.73 1.69
N ALA A 45 9.51 1.04 2.88
CA ALA A 45 10.03 0.03 3.78
C ALA A 45 8.91 -0.79 4.43
N HIS A 46 7.77 -0.18 4.79
CA HIS A 46 6.63 -0.87 5.39
C HIS A 46 6.01 -1.91 4.46
N THR A 47 5.78 -1.56 3.19
CA THR A 47 5.27 -2.52 2.21
C THR A 47 6.27 -3.64 1.92
N THR A 48 7.57 -3.35 2.00
CA THR A 48 8.63 -4.36 1.88
C THR A 48 8.66 -5.29 3.10
N TRP A 49 8.56 -4.72 4.30
CA TRP A 49 8.47 -5.46 5.55
C TRP A 49 7.27 -6.43 5.57
N PHE A 50 6.13 -6.06 4.99
CA PHE A 50 5.00 -6.96 4.89
C PHE A 50 5.36 -8.27 4.18
N TRP A 51 6.01 -8.20 3.04
CA TRP A 51 6.44 -9.36 2.28
C TRP A 51 7.46 -10.22 3.05
N GLU A 52 8.41 -9.58 3.71
CA GLU A 52 9.39 -10.28 4.53
C GLU A 52 8.73 -10.98 5.72
N ALA A 53 7.94 -10.25 6.51
CA ALA A 53 7.37 -10.74 7.76
C ALA A 53 6.24 -11.76 7.59
N PHE A 54 5.39 -11.59 6.57
CA PHE A 54 4.20 -12.43 6.41
C PHE A 54 4.36 -13.53 5.38
N VAL A 55 5.34 -13.44 4.50
CA VAL A 55 5.57 -14.46 3.46
C VAL A 55 6.93 -15.12 3.62
N LEU A 56 8.03 -14.39 3.44
CA LEU A 56 9.35 -14.99 3.32
C LEU A 56 9.81 -15.69 4.61
N THR A 57 9.69 -15.05 5.77
CA THR A 57 10.09 -15.65 7.06
C THR A 57 9.25 -16.87 7.43
N LYS A 58 8.02 -16.98 6.92
CA LYS A 58 7.11 -18.08 7.25
C LYS A 58 7.22 -19.27 6.29
N TYR A 59 7.46 -19.01 5.02
CA TYR A 59 7.32 -20.03 3.97
C TYR A 59 8.60 -20.32 3.20
N VAL A 60 9.70 -19.60 3.48
CA VAL A 60 11.01 -19.89 2.88
C VAL A 60 11.95 -20.40 3.95
N ALA A 61 12.31 -21.68 3.83
CA ALA A 61 13.30 -22.28 4.73
C ALA A 61 14.64 -21.53 4.62
N ASP A 62 15.30 -21.32 5.77
CA ASP A 62 16.61 -20.66 5.87
C ASP A 62 16.63 -19.20 5.34
N TYR A 63 15.46 -18.55 5.19
CA TYR A 63 15.40 -17.14 4.83
C TYR A 63 16.11 -16.30 5.89
N LYS A 64 17.00 -15.44 5.45
CA LYS A 64 17.71 -14.52 6.34
C LYS A 64 17.04 -13.16 6.29
N VAL A 65 16.58 -12.70 7.44
CA VAL A 65 16.03 -11.35 7.61
C VAL A 65 17.10 -10.33 7.23
N PHE A 66 16.72 -9.33 6.45
CA PHE A 66 17.65 -8.31 5.96
C PHE A 66 18.28 -7.48 7.10
N ASN A 67 17.46 -7.08 8.07
CA ASN A 67 17.90 -6.33 9.25
C ASN A 67 16.88 -6.53 10.38
N ASP A 68 17.36 -6.94 11.56
CA ASP A 68 16.52 -7.28 12.72
C ASP A 68 15.72 -6.08 13.25
N ASP A 69 16.23 -4.85 13.12
CA ASP A 69 15.55 -3.62 13.55
C ASP A 69 14.37 -3.25 12.66
N PHE A 70 14.32 -3.76 11.42
CA PHE A 70 13.30 -3.32 10.44
C PHE A 70 11.89 -3.77 10.82
N SER A 71 11.77 -4.85 11.59
CA SER A 71 10.47 -5.25 12.12
C SER A 71 9.91 -4.21 13.11
N TYR A 72 10.73 -3.66 13.98
CA TYR A 72 10.33 -2.57 14.87
C TYR A 72 10.06 -1.25 14.12
N LEU A 73 10.93 -0.88 13.20
CA LEU A 73 10.90 0.41 12.50
C LEU A 73 9.71 0.52 11.53
N PHE A 74 9.34 -0.58 10.86
CA PHE A 74 8.39 -0.57 9.75
C PHE A 74 7.10 -1.34 9.99
N ASN A 75 6.92 -1.97 11.16
CA ASN A 75 5.61 -2.48 11.60
C ASN A 75 4.62 -1.31 11.82
N SER A 76 3.33 -1.56 11.59
CA SER A 76 2.26 -0.58 11.77
C SER A 76 1.28 -0.99 12.88
N TYR A 77 0.16 -1.64 12.52
CA TYR A 77 -0.90 -1.99 13.45
C TYR A 77 -0.86 -3.44 13.93
N TYR A 78 0.11 -4.22 13.49
CA TYR A 78 0.19 -5.64 13.78
C TYR A 78 0.81 -5.88 15.17
N ASN A 79 0.00 -5.65 16.22
CA ASN A 79 0.44 -5.87 17.61
C ASN A 79 0.93 -7.30 17.89
N ASN A 80 0.45 -8.27 17.09
CA ASN A 80 0.88 -9.68 17.18
C ASN A 80 2.31 -9.93 16.65
N VAL A 81 2.92 -8.95 15.97
CA VAL A 81 4.28 -9.07 15.39
C VAL A 81 5.33 -8.44 16.31
N GLY A 82 4.93 -7.63 17.28
CA GLY A 82 5.85 -7.00 18.25
C GLY A 82 5.67 -5.49 18.39
N GLU A 83 6.62 -4.86 19.07
CA GLU A 83 6.66 -3.40 19.25
C GLU A 83 6.87 -2.68 17.91
N ARG A 84 6.49 -1.40 17.86
CA ARG A 84 6.60 -0.58 16.66
C ARG A 84 6.92 0.88 16.98
N VAL A 85 7.46 1.60 16.01
CA VAL A 85 7.56 3.05 16.07
C VAL A 85 6.17 3.67 15.95
N LEU A 86 5.82 4.55 16.86
CA LEU A 86 4.55 5.27 16.82
C LEU A 86 4.48 6.19 15.60
N ARG A 87 3.30 6.30 15.00
CA ARG A 87 3.11 7.07 13.77
C ARG A 87 3.65 8.50 13.83
N PRO A 88 3.43 9.29 14.91
CA PRO A 88 3.97 10.64 15.03
C PRO A 88 5.51 10.71 15.04
N LEU A 89 6.19 9.60 15.29
CA LEU A 89 7.65 9.53 15.38
C LEU A 89 8.33 9.04 14.09
N ARG A 90 7.57 8.76 13.03
CA ARG A 90 8.13 8.27 11.76
C ARG A 90 9.06 9.29 11.09
N GLY A 91 8.78 10.58 11.25
CA GLY A 91 9.61 11.67 10.71
C GLY A 91 10.94 11.92 11.42
N VAL A 92 11.12 11.38 12.64
CA VAL A 92 12.41 11.49 13.34
C VAL A 92 13.37 10.35 13.02
N MET A 93 12.93 9.35 12.23
CA MET A 93 13.74 8.23 11.82
C MET A 93 14.71 8.64 10.69
N THR A 94 15.89 9.13 11.04
CA THR A 94 16.95 9.44 10.07
C THR A 94 17.67 8.17 9.57
N ARG A 95 17.53 7.06 10.29
CA ARG A 95 18.05 5.75 9.93
C ARG A 95 16.90 4.75 9.77
N PRO A 96 17.01 3.81 8.79
CA PRO A 96 18.08 3.68 7.81
C PRO A 96 18.09 4.84 6.77
N PRO A 97 19.20 5.07 6.05
CA PRO A 97 19.20 5.96 4.89
C PRO A 97 18.31 5.42 3.78
N VAL A 98 17.92 6.26 2.84
CA VAL A 98 17.02 5.88 1.73
C VAL A 98 17.62 4.77 0.86
N GLU A 99 18.93 4.80 0.64
CA GLU A 99 19.67 3.78 -0.12
C GLU A 99 19.50 2.37 0.49
N ASP A 100 19.58 2.26 1.82
CA ASP A 100 19.37 0.99 2.51
C ASP A 100 17.93 0.50 2.36
N VAL A 101 16.96 1.40 2.33
CA VAL A 101 15.55 1.04 2.08
C VAL A 101 15.36 0.50 0.66
N TYR A 102 15.99 1.07 -0.35
CA TYR A 102 15.95 0.53 -1.71
C TYR A 102 16.71 -0.81 -1.82
N THR A 103 17.84 -0.95 -1.12
CA THR A 103 18.57 -2.23 -1.05
C THR A 103 17.73 -3.31 -0.38
N TYR A 104 17.05 -2.98 0.71
CA TYR A 104 16.08 -3.86 1.38
C TYR A 104 14.95 -4.26 0.43
N ARG A 105 14.40 -3.28 -0.27
CA ARG A 105 13.32 -3.50 -1.22
C ARG A 105 13.72 -4.46 -2.35
N ASP A 106 14.91 -4.27 -2.93
CA ASP A 106 15.46 -5.13 -3.98
C ASP A 106 15.72 -6.56 -3.45
N TYR A 107 16.32 -6.69 -2.26
CA TYR A 107 16.56 -7.96 -1.61
C TYR A 107 15.28 -8.79 -1.43
N VAL A 108 14.25 -8.19 -0.85
CA VAL A 108 12.95 -8.84 -0.62
C VAL A 108 12.23 -9.13 -1.94
N THR A 109 12.27 -8.22 -2.90
CA THR A 109 11.64 -8.42 -4.21
C THR A 109 12.21 -9.63 -4.94
N LYS A 110 13.54 -9.76 -4.99
CA LYS A 110 14.22 -10.93 -5.60
C LYS A 110 13.88 -12.24 -4.91
N ALA A 111 13.82 -12.23 -3.57
CA ALA A 111 13.42 -13.42 -2.81
C ALA A 111 11.96 -13.81 -3.10
N MET A 112 11.07 -12.82 -3.18
CA MET A 112 9.66 -13.05 -3.54
C MET A 112 9.49 -13.54 -4.98
N GLU A 113 10.21 -12.99 -5.95
CA GLU A 113 10.18 -13.46 -7.35
C GLU A 113 10.56 -14.94 -7.43
N THR A 114 11.62 -15.35 -6.74
CA THR A 114 12.03 -16.76 -6.65
C THR A 114 10.99 -17.62 -5.95
N PHE A 115 10.38 -17.11 -4.88
CA PHE A 115 9.34 -17.81 -4.14
C PHE A 115 8.08 -18.04 -5.00
N LEU A 116 7.68 -17.05 -5.78
CA LEU A 116 6.51 -17.09 -6.68
C LEU A 116 6.70 -18.01 -7.91
N GLU A 117 7.87 -18.64 -8.10
CA GLU A 117 8.08 -19.67 -9.11
C GLU A 117 7.63 -21.07 -8.65
N ARG A 118 7.33 -21.24 -7.36
CA ARG A 118 6.91 -22.51 -6.77
C ARG A 118 5.43 -22.77 -6.96
N ASP A 119 5.03 -24.01 -6.84
CA ASP A 119 3.63 -24.35 -6.61
C ASP A 119 3.26 -23.98 -5.18
N LEU A 120 2.25 -23.12 -5.03
CA LEU A 120 1.85 -22.55 -3.76
C LEU A 120 0.43 -22.98 -3.39
N GLU A 121 0.24 -23.31 -2.11
CA GLU A 121 -1.07 -23.64 -1.56
C GLU A 121 -1.98 -22.38 -1.53
N LYS A 122 -3.29 -22.64 -1.50
CA LYS A 122 -4.30 -21.56 -1.54
C LYS A 122 -4.12 -20.53 -0.44
N GLU A 123 -3.79 -20.94 0.77
CA GLU A 123 -3.57 -20.04 1.90
C GLU A 123 -2.44 -19.04 1.61
N ILE A 124 -1.36 -19.50 0.99
CA ILE A 124 -0.22 -18.63 0.62
C ILE A 124 -0.64 -17.68 -0.50
N LEU A 125 -1.40 -18.15 -1.50
CA LEU A 125 -1.92 -17.29 -2.56
C LEU A 125 -2.85 -16.20 -2.01
N ASP A 126 -3.64 -16.50 -0.99
CA ASP A 126 -4.53 -15.55 -0.34
C ASP A 126 -3.72 -14.46 0.40
N ILE A 127 -2.63 -14.83 1.11
CA ILE A 127 -1.72 -13.85 1.76
C ILE A 127 -1.01 -12.98 0.71
N ILE A 128 -0.59 -13.55 -0.42
CA ILE A 128 0.02 -12.81 -1.51
C ILE A 128 -0.98 -11.79 -2.10
N ALA A 129 -2.24 -12.19 -2.26
CA ALA A 129 -3.28 -11.27 -2.72
C ALA A 129 -3.49 -10.11 -1.73
N VAL A 130 -3.52 -10.39 -0.43
CA VAL A 130 -3.55 -9.34 0.62
C VAL A 130 -2.36 -8.41 0.47
N GLY A 131 -1.14 -8.94 0.32
CA GLY A 131 0.08 -8.14 0.21
C GLY A 131 0.10 -7.22 -1.02
N ILE A 132 -0.39 -7.69 -2.16
CA ILE A 132 -0.52 -6.87 -3.38
C ILE A 132 -1.50 -5.70 -3.13
N ASN A 133 -2.69 -5.98 -2.62
CA ASN A 133 -3.69 -4.94 -2.35
C ASN A 133 -3.24 -3.97 -1.24
N HIS A 134 -2.53 -4.48 -0.23
CA HIS A 134 -1.91 -3.66 0.81
C HIS A 134 -0.86 -2.70 0.24
N GLU A 135 -0.02 -3.15 -0.71
CA GLU A 135 0.96 -2.27 -1.34
C GLU A 135 0.28 -1.25 -2.28
N GLU A 136 -0.78 -1.62 -3.02
CA GLU A 136 -1.61 -0.70 -3.80
C GLU A 136 -2.25 0.37 -2.89
N GLN A 137 -2.82 -0.02 -1.75
CA GLN A 137 -3.34 0.91 -0.75
C GLN A 137 -2.27 1.88 -0.24
N HIS A 138 -1.05 1.38 0.00
CA HIS A 138 0.06 2.23 0.42
C HIS A 138 0.57 3.16 -0.68
N GLN A 139 0.42 2.83 -1.96
CA GLN A 139 0.67 3.76 -3.06
C GLN A 139 -0.34 4.91 -3.06
N GLU A 140 -1.61 4.63 -2.83
CA GLU A 140 -2.64 5.67 -2.69
C GLU A 140 -2.38 6.57 -1.48
N LEU A 141 -2.12 5.98 -0.32
CA LEU A 141 -1.74 6.73 0.89
C LEU A 141 -0.47 7.56 0.69
N PHE A 142 0.51 7.02 -0.01
CA PHE A 142 1.73 7.76 -0.36
C PHE A 142 1.44 9.00 -1.21
N VAL A 143 0.59 8.87 -2.23
CA VAL A 143 0.20 10.03 -3.07
C VAL A 143 -0.51 11.10 -2.23
N TYR A 144 -1.38 10.70 -1.33
CA TYR A 144 -2.03 11.58 -0.37
C TYR A 144 -1.01 12.28 0.54
N ASP A 145 -0.11 11.51 1.15
CA ASP A 145 0.87 12.01 2.10
C ASP A 145 1.90 12.93 1.43
N ILE A 146 2.41 12.57 0.24
CA ILE A 146 3.40 13.41 -0.48
C ILE A 146 2.77 14.73 -0.99
N LYS A 147 1.51 14.73 -1.39
CA LYS A 147 0.79 15.96 -1.73
C LYS A 147 0.70 16.89 -0.53
N TYR A 148 0.44 16.35 0.65
CA TYR A 148 0.42 17.13 1.89
C TYR A 148 1.82 17.67 2.22
N ILE A 149 2.83 16.81 2.22
CA ILE A 149 4.23 17.16 2.54
C ILE A 149 4.73 18.29 1.61
N LEU A 150 4.62 18.10 0.30
CA LEU A 150 5.12 19.07 -0.68
C LEU A 150 4.21 20.30 -0.81
N GLY A 151 2.91 20.16 -0.53
CA GLY A 151 1.96 21.28 -0.48
C GLY A 151 2.17 22.22 0.71
N HIS A 152 2.92 21.80 1.73
CA HIS A 152 3.34 22.63 2.86
C HIS A 152 4.81 23.07 2.77
N GLN A 153 5.50 22.68 1.72
CA GLN A 153 6.83 23.17 1.40
C GLN A 153 6.78 24.62 0.94
N PRO A 154 7.67 25.50 1.45
CA PRO A 154 7.65 26.93 1.09
C PRO A 154 7.74 27.23 -0.40
N THR A 155 8.36 26.34 -1.18
CA THR A 155 8.57 26.49 -2.64
C THR A 155 7.56 25.75 -3.49
N PHE A 156 6.63 24.98 -2.89
CA PHE A 156 5.60 24.18 -3.57
C PHE A 156 6.15 23.36 -4.74
N PRO A 157 7.10 22.44 -4.51
CA PRO A 157 7.71 21.68 -5.59
C PRO A 157 6.69 20.82 -6.33
N ILE A 158 6.79 20.76 -7.66
CA ILE A 158 5.86 20.04 -8.52
C ILE A 158 6.36 18.60 -8.69
N VAL A 159 5.48 17.64 -8.44
CA VAL A 159 5.69 16.23 -8.74
C VAL A 159 4.98 15.90 -10.06
N SER A 160 5.68 16.10 -11.17
CA SER A 160 5.12 16.06 -12.52
C SER A 160 4.46 14.72 -12.91
N SER A 161 4.88 13.61 -12.31
CA SER A 161 4.32 12.28 -12.59
C SER A 161 2.93 12.05 -11.99
N ILE A 162 2.48 12.93 -11.09
CA ILE A 162 1.18 12.83 -10.39
C ILE A 162 0.14 13.78 -11.00
N VAL A 163 0.57 14.74 -11.83
CA VAL A 163 -0.36 15.62 -12.53
C VAL A 163 -0.95 14.83 -13.71
N GLY A 164 -2.05 14.15 -13.46
CA GLY A 164 -2.90 13.67 -14.54
C GLY A 164 -3.32 14.86 -15.40
N THR A 165 -3.30 14.69 -16.71
CA THR A 165 -4.01 15.60 -17.60
C THR A 165 -5.43 15.72 -17.08
N VAL A 166 -5.90 16.94 -16.83
CA VAL A 166 -7.32 17.18 -16.60
C VAL A 166 -7.98 16.80 -17.92
N GLU A 167 -8.42 15.55 -18.02
CA GLU A 167 -9.30 15.15 -19.11
C GLU A 167 -10.53 16.06 -19.09
N ASP A 168 -11.10 16.29 -20.25
CA ASP A 168 -12.23 17.19 -20.47
C ASP A 168 -13.22 17.12 -19.32
N LYS A 169 -13.63 18.30 -18.83
CA LYS A 169 -14.63 18.41 -17.75
C LYS A 169 -15.85 17.58 -18.11
N VAL A 170 -15.94 16.40 -17.58
CA VAL A 170 -17.18 15.65 -17.60
C VAL A 170 -18.15 16.44 -16.72
N GLU A 171 -19.27 16.90 -17.29
CA GLU A 171 -20.28 17.58 -16.50
C GLU A 171 -20.77 16.64 -15.39
N PRO A 172 -20.74 17.10 -14.13
CA PRO A 172 -21.19 16.27 -13.02
C PRO A 172 -22.66 15.88 -13.23
N ASN A 173 -22.92 14.60 -13.16
CA ASN A 173 -24.27 14.05 -13.25
C ASN A 173 -24.61 13.34 -11.94
N PHE A 174 -25.90 13.27 -11.63
CA PHE A 174 -26.40 12.58 -10.46
C PHE A 174 -27.07 11.26 -10.86
N ILE A 175 -26.65 10.19 -10.21
CA ILE A 175 -27.23 8.85 -10.35
C ILE A 175 -28.29 8.70 -9.26
N ARG A 176 -29.56 8.53 -9.69
CA ARG A 176 -30.67 8.34 -8.78
C ARG A 176 -30.75 6.89 -8.32
N ILE A 177 -30.69 6.68 -7.01
CA ILE A 177 -30.94 5.39 -6.35
C ILE A 177 -32.36 5.42 -5.82
N VAL A 178 -33.20 4.52 -6.33
CA VAL A 178 -34.61 4.44 -5.95
C VAL A 178 -34.74 3.71 -4.59
N GLU A 179 -35.72 4.09 -3.80
CA GLU A 179 -36.00 3.44 -2.52
C GLU A 179 -36.23 1.93 -2.67
N GLY A 180 -35.73 1.17 -1.70
CA GLY A 180 -35.85 -0.28 -1.73
C GLY A 180 -34.93 -1.00 -0.75
N ILE A 181 -34.98 -2.31 -0.78
CA ILE A 181 -34.09 -3.18 0.01
C ILE A 181 -32.88 -3.55 -0.87
N TYR A 182 -31.72 -3.13 -0.42
CA TYR A 182 -30.43 -3.41 -1.08
C TYR A 182 -29.61 -4.40 -0.26
N THR A 183 -28.84 -5.23 -0.96
CA THR A 183 -27.86 -6.11 -0.33
C THR A 183 -26.52 -5.41 -0.35
N ILE A 184 -25.89 -5.27 0.82
CA ILE A 184 -24.60 -4.64 1.03
C ILE A 184 -23.62 -5.70 1.53
N GLY A 185 -22.36 -5.59 1.15
CA GLY A 185 -21.28 -6.51 1.47
C GLY A 185 -20.81 -7.29 0.25
N HIS A 186 -19.57 -7.76 0.32
CA HIS A 186 -18.93 -8.48 -0.78
C HIS A 186 -19.56 -9.87 -0.99
N GLN A 187 -19.93 -10.20 -2.23
CA GLN A 187 -20.61 -11.44 -2.59
C GLN A 187 -19.86 -12.23 -3.69
N GLU A 188 -18.80 -11.67 -4.24
CA GLU A 188 -18.06 -12.27 -5.35
C GLU A 188 -16.95 -13.19 -4.86
N GLN A 189 -16.33 -13.94 -5.79
CA GLN A 189 -15.13 -14.75 -5.51
C GLN A 189 -13.82 -13.97 -5.76
N SER A 190 -13.89 -12.66 -5.87
CA SER A 190 -12.74 -11.77 -6.00
C SER A 190 -12.12 -11.47 -4.64
N PHE A 191 -10.98 -10.77 -4.64
CA PHE A 191 -10.37 -10.28 -3.40
C PHE A 191 -11.29 -9.25 -2.72
N CYS A 192 -11.38 -9.33 -1.38
CA CYS A 192 -11.95 -8.29 -0.52
C CYS A 192 -11.20 -8.25 0.80
N PHE A 193 -11.26 -7.12 1.48
CA PHE A 193 -10.83 -7.03 2.87
C PHE A 193 -11.91 -7.57 3.80
N ASP A 194 -11.53 -7.95 5.02
CA ASP A 194 -12.44 -8.52 6.02
C ASP A 194 -13.58 -7.58 6.41
N ASN A 195 -13.34 -6.26 6.40
CA ASN A 195 -14.36 -5.24 6.67
C ASN A 195 -15.39 -5.06 5.53
N GLU A 196 -15.16 -5.63 4.35
CA GLU A 196 -16.11 -5.68 3.24
C GLU A 196 -17.06 -6.90 3.31
N LEU A 197 -16.77 -7.86 4.20
CA LEU A 197 -17.62 -9.02 4.47
C LEU A 197 -18.85 -8.60 5.29
N GLY A 198 -19.73 -9.54 5.58
CA GLY A 198 -20.93 -9.26 6.37
C GLY A 198 -22.11 -8.86 5.51
N VAL A 199 -22.41 -9.69 4.52
CA VAL A 199 -23.58 -9.50 3.64
C VAL A 199 -24.87 -9.37 4.44
N HIS A 200 -25.57 -8.25 4.24
CA HIS A 200 -26.84 -7.95 4.91
C HIS A 200 -27.76 -7.10 4.03
N LYS A 201 -29.03 -7.02 4.43
CA LYS A 201 -30.04 -6.22 3.74
C LYS A 201 -30.27 -4.91 4.46
N VAL A 202 -30.32 -3.83 3.71
CA VAL A 202 -30.58 -2.47 4.20
C VAL A 202 -31.69 -1.85 3.37
N TYR A 203 -32.65 -1.20 4.02
CA TYR A 203 -33.61 -0.35 3.34
C TYR A 203 -32.99 1.03 3.14
N LEU A 204 -32.99 1.52 1.91
CA LEU A 204 -32.55 2.86 1.55
C LEU A 204 -33.75 3.67 1.03
N ASN A 205 -33.85 4.92 1.46
CA ASN A 205 -34.77 5.89 0.83
C ASN A 205 -34.15 6.35 -0.51
N THR A 206 -35.01 6.90 -1.39
CA THR A 206 -34.51 7.51 -2.66
C THR A 206 -33.50 8.61 -2.36
N PHE A 207 -32.36 8.57 -3.02
CA PHE A 207 -31.33 9.61 -2.97
C PHE A 207 -30.61 9.71 -4.32
N GLU A 208 -29.81 10.75 -4.47
CA GLU A 208 -28.96 10.95 -5.63
C GLU A 208 -27.51 11.06 -5.20
N ILE A 209 -26.60 10.45 -5.95
CA ILE A 209 -25.16 10.48 -5.71
C ILE A 209 -24.44 10.99 -6.97
N ALA A 210 -23.48 11.89 -6.80
CA ALA A 210 -22.66 12.37 -7.91
C ALA A 210 -21.82 11.22 -8.49
N ASN A 211 -21.63 11.22 -9.80
CA ASN A 211 -20.85 10.20 -10.51
C ASN A 211 -19.34 10.49 -10.53
N GLN A 212 -18.91 11.58 -9.92
CA GLN A 212 -17.52 12.02 -9.81
C GLN A 212 -17.31 12.95 -8.60
#